data_4580425319a45d0978c644d08cce6821
#
_entry.id   4580425319a45d0978c644d08cce6821
#
_cell.length_a   1.000
_cell.length_b   1.000
_cell.length_c   1.000
_cell.angle_alpha   90.00
_cell.angle_beta   90.00
_cell.angle_gamma   90.00
#
_symmetry.space_group_name_H-M   'P 1'
#
loop_
_entity.id
_entity.type
_entity.pdbx_description
1 polymer ?
#
loop_
_entity_poly.entity_id
_entity_poly.type
_entity_poly.pdbx_seq_one_letter_code
_entity_poly.pdbx_strand_id
1 'polypeptide(L)'
;MIEAVIFDWAGTTVDYGCFAPVKAFMEAFAHHGVPVTMEETRKPMGMLKRDHIRTMLNMERIAAEWKRVHGHEATEEDVDAVYAQFEPKLFSILDQYAAPKPFAVETAAKLREMGVKIGST
;
A
#
# COMPACT_ATOMS: atom_id res chain seq x y z
N MET A 1 -8.65 31.50 7.58
CA MET A 1 -7.32 31.12 8.10
C MET A 1 -7.28 29.63 8.39
N ILE A 2 -6.19 28.95 8.04
CA ILE A 2 -6.01 27.52 8.34
C ILE A 2 -5.70 27.37 9.82
N GLU A 3 -6.49 26.56 10.53
CA GLU A 3 -6.34 26.32 11.97
C GLU A 3 -5.69 24.96 12.26
N ALA A 4 -5.81 24.01 11.35
CA ALA A 4 -5.24 22.67 11.49
C ALA A 4 -4.83 22.07 10.14
N VAL A 5 -3.84 21.20 10.18
CA VAL A 5 -3.40 20.39 9.03
C VAL A 5 -3.39 18.91 9.45
N ILE A 6 -4.04 18.06 8.66
CA ILE A 6 -4.06 16.62 8.87
C ILE A 6 -3.21 15.98 7.77
N PHE A 7 -2.11 15.38 8.16
CA PHE A 7 -1.19 14.73 7.24
C PHE A 7 -1.55 13.26 7.00
N ASP A 8 -1.42 12.84 5.76
CA ASP A 8 -1.34 11.43 5.39
C ASP A 8 0.08 10.90 5.65
N TRP A 9 0.25 9.59 5.63
CA TRP A 9 1.52 8.92 5.90
C TRP A 9 2.29 8.56 4.63
N ALA A 10 1.95 7.43 4.02
CA ALA A 10 2.73 6.89 2.91
C ALA A 10 2.72 7.80 1.69
N GLY A 11 3.90 8.20 1.25
CA GLY A 11 4.08 9.12 0.13
C GLY A 11 3.91 10.59 0.48
N THR A 12 3.45 10.91 1.68
CA THR A 12 3.27 12.29 2.16
C THR A 12 4.32 12.67 3.19
N THR A 13 4.35 12.00 4.34
CA THR A 13 5.31 12.27 5.42
C THR A 13 6.43 11.26 5.50
N VAL A 14 6.15 10.00 5.14
CA VAL A 14 7.11 8.89 5.11
C VAL A 14 6.98 8.11 3.82
N ASP A 15 7.84 7.11 3.61
CA ASP A 15 7.80 6.18 2.48
C ASP A 15 7.71 6.88 1.11
N TYR A 16 8.82 7.47 0.71
CA TYR A 16 8.96 8.18 -0.56
C TYR A 16 8.62 7.28 -1.76
N GLY A 17 7.43 7.43 -2.32
CA GLY A 17 6.95 6.62 -3.44
C GLY A 17 6.06 5.44 -3.04
N CYS A 18 5.65 5.35 -1.78
CA CYS A 18 4.75 4.30 -1.27
C CYS A 18 5.27 2.89 -1.52
N PHE A 19 6.57 2.66 -1.28
CA PHE A 19 7.21 1.38 -1.58
C PHE A 19 6.79 0.26 -0.64
N ALA A 20 6.54 0.55 0.65
CA ALA A 20 6.17 -0.49 1.61
C ALA A 20 4.89 -1.24 1.21
N PRO A 21 3.76 -0.58 0.92
CA PRO A 21 2.56 -1.27 0.45
C PRO A 21 2.76 -2.02 -0.86
N VAL A 22 3.45 -1.42 -1.84
CA VAL A 22 3.72 -2.06 -3.14
C VAL A 22 4.50 -3.35 -2.95
N LYS A 23 5.57 -3.32 -2.16
CA LYS A 23 6.40 -4.50 -1.88
C LYS A 23 5.59 -5.58 -1.16
N ALA A 24 4.78 -5.20 -0.16
CA ALA A 24 3.93 -6.13 0.57
C ALA A 24 2.92 -6.84 -0.34
N PHE A 25 2.28 -6.11 -1.27
CA PHE A 25 1.38 -6.72 -2.26
C PHE A 25 2.13 -7.70 -3.18
N MET A 26 3.28 -7.29 -3.71
CA MET A 26 4.07 -8.15 -4.59
C MET A 26 4.48 -9.45 -3.89
N GLU A 27 4.91 -9.38 -2.63
CA GLU A 27 5.27 -10.56 -1.85
C GLU A 27 4.06 -11.45 -1.53
N ALA A 28 2.90 -10.84 -1.23
CA ALA A 28 1.67 -11.60 -0.98
C ALA A 28 1.23 -12.39 -2.22
N PHE A 29 1.23 -11.78 -3.39
CA PHE A 29 0.92 -12.47 -4.65
C PHE A 29 1.94 -13.55 -5.00
N ALA A 30 3.23 -13.26 -4.81
CA ALA A 30 4.30 -14.24 -5.03
C ALA A 30 4.16 -15.47 -4.11
N HIS A 31 3.71 -15.27 -2.86
CA HIS A 31 3.42 -16.37 -1.93
C HIS A 31 2.37 -17.34 -2.48
N HIS A 32 1.41 -16.83 -3.24
CA HIS A 32 0.39 -17.64 -3.92
C HIS A 32 0.83 -18.16 -5.30
N GLY A 33 2.09 -17.99 -5.67
CA GLY A 33 2.65 -18.48 -6.93
C GLY A 33 2.31 -17.62 -8.15
N VAL A 34 1.80 -16.42 -7.96
CA VAL A 34 1.41 -15.49 -9.03
C VAL A 34 2.19 -14.18 -8.89
N PRO A 35 3.45 -14.13 -9.35
CA PRO A 35 4.23 -12.91 -9.29
C PRO A 35 3.56 -11.77 -10.08
N VAL A 36 3.55 -10.59 -9.51
CA VAL A 36 2.98 -9.38 -10.12
C VAL A 36 4.06 -8.31 -10.29
N THR A 37 3.87 -7.42 -11.26
CA THR A 37 4.82 -6.33 -11.49
C THR A 37 4.51 -5.13 -10.58
N MET A 38 5.51 -4.28 -10.41
CA MET A 38 5.34 -3.01 -9.70
C MET A 38 4.28 -2.13 -10.38
N GLU A 39 4.28 -2.09 -11.71
CA GLU A 39 3.30 -1.32 -12.48
C GLU A 39 1.87 -1.80 -12.23
N GLU A 40 1.63 -3.12 -12.31
CA GLU A 40 0.33 -3.71 -12.01
C GLU A 40 -0.12 -3.39 -10.59
N THR A 41 0.79 -3.54 -9.63
CA THR A 41 0.52 -3.29 -8.22
C THR A 41 0.16 -1.82 -7.95
N ARG A 42 0.77 -0.89 -8.67
CA ARG A 42 0.55 0.54 -8.48
C ARG A 42 -0.76 1.07 -9.09
N LYS A 43 -1.31 0.40 -10.10
CA LYS A 43 -2.54 0.88 -10.76
C LYS A 43 -3.70 1.15 -9.81
N PRO A 44 -4.05 0.24 -8.86
CA PRO A 44 -5.15 0.50 -7.93
C PRO A 44 -4.73 1.18 -6.62
N MET A 45 -3.54 1.80 -6.54
CA MET A 45 -3.13 2.50 -5.32
C MET A 45 -4.13 3.58 -4.91
N GLY A 46 -4.36 3.68 -3.59
CA GLY A 46 -5.38 4.57 -3.03
C GLY A 46 -6.69 3.87 -2.66
N MET A 47 -6.94 2.68 -3.18
CA MET A 47 -8.10 1.88 -2.80
C MET A 47 -7.93 1.24 -1.41
N LEU A 48 -9.03 0.83 -0.78
CA LEU A 48 -8.97 -0.06 0.37
C LEU A 48 -8.20 -1.33 0.01
N LYS A 49 -7.44 -1.87 0.94
CA LYS A 49 -6.48 -2.95 0.63
C LYS A 49 -7.11 -4.20 0.03
N ARG A 50 -8.29 -4.60 0.51
CA ARG A 50 -9.03 -5.73 -0.07
C ARG A 50 -9.52 -5.42 -1.49
N ASP A 51 -10.02 -4.22 -1.73
CA ASP A 51 -10.47 -3.79 -3.06
C ASP A 51 -9.30 -3.68 -4.04
N HIS A 52 -8.14 -3.25 -3.57
CA HIS A 52 -6.88 -3.25 -4.31
C HIS A 52 -6.53 -4.66 -4.79
N ILE A 53 -6.55 -5.64 -3.88
CA ILE A 53 -6.27 -7.05 -4.20
C ILE A 53 -7.31 -7.59 -5.20
N ARG A 54 -8.60 -7.34 -4.95
CA ARG A 54 -9.68 -7.75 -5.85
C ARG A 54 -9.48 -7.18 -7.26
N THR A 55 -9.14 -5.90 -7.35
CA THR A 55 -8.86 -5.24 -8.63
C THR A 55 -7.68 -5.88 -9.35
N MET A 56 -6.60 -6.19 -8.63
CA MET A 56 -5.44 -6.87 -9.21
C MET A 56 -5.78 -8.27 -9.71
N LEU A 57 -6.54 -9.05 -8.94
CA LEU A 57 -6.98 -10.40 -9.33
C LEU A 57 -7.88 -10.40 -10.58
N ASN A 58 -8.54 -9.28 -10.88
CA ASN A 58 -9.35 -9.11 -12.07
C ASN A 58 -8.58 -8.57 -13.30
N MET A 59 -7.30 -8.23 -13.15
CA MET A 59 -6.45 -7.85 -14.29
C MET A 59 -6.22 -9.07 -15.19
N GLU A 60 -6.36 -8.90 -16.49
CA GLU A 60 -6.35 -9.99 -17.48
C GLU A 60 -5.17 -10.97 -17.29
N ARG A 61 -3.94 -10.45 -17.22
CA ARG A 61 -2.75 -11.27 -17.05
C ARG A 61 -2.75 -12.01 -15.69
N ILE A 62 -3.08 -11.32 -14.62
CA ILE A 62 -3.08 -11.86 -13.26
C ILE A 62 -4.18 -12.91 -13.13
N ALA A 63 -5.37 -12.63 -13.65
CA ALA A 63 -6.50 -13.58 -13.64
C ALA A 63 -6.16 -14.87 -14.39
N ALA A 64 -5.54 -14.74 -15.57
CA ALA A 64 -5.11 -15.89 -16.36
C ALA A 64 -4.05 -16.72 -15.62
N GLU A 65 -3.07 -16.06 -15.02
CA GLU A 65 -2.00 -16.72 -14.27
C GLU A 65 -2.55 -17.39 -12.99
N TRP A 66 -3.47 -16.73 -12.30
CA TRP A 66 -4.16 -17.30 -11.13
C TRP A 66 -4.87 -18.60 -11.50
N LYS A 67 -5.65 -18.57 -12.58
CA LYS A 67 -6.34 -19.76 -13.09
C LYS A 67 -5.38 -20.88 -13.48
N ARG A 68 -4.24 -20.52 -14.09
CA ARG A 68 -3.21 -21.51 -14.45
C ARG A 68 -2.61 -22.19 -13.21
N VAL A 69 -2.32 -21.42 -12.16
CA VAL A 69 -1.65 -21.92 -10.95
C VAL A 69 -2.63 -22.66 -10.04
N HIS A 70 -3.83 -22.12 -9.84
CA HIS A 70 -4.82 -22.64 -8.87
C HIS A 70 -5.91 -23.51 -9.49
N GLY A 71 -6.05 -23.56 -10.82
CA GLY A 71 -7.03 -24.38 -11.50
C GLY A 71 -8.45 -23.82 -11.53
N HIS A 72 -8.68 -22.64 -10.98
CA HIS A 72 -9.97 -21.93 -10.95
C HIS A 72 -9.79 -20.42 -11.02
N GLU A 73 -10.85 -19.71 -11.38
CA GLU A 73 -10.86 -18.25 -11.32
C GLU A 73 -10.78 -17.77 -9.89
N ALA A 74 -10.19 -16.58 -9.68
CA ALA A 74 -10.06 -15.99 -8.34
C ALA A 74 -11.44 -15.71 -7.73
N THR A 75 -11.59 -16.06 -6.47
CA THR A 75 -12.82 -15.88 -5.68
C THR A 75 -12.62 -14.85 -4.56
N GLU A 76 -13.68 -14.51 -3.85
CA GLU A 76 -13.57 -13.63 -2.67
C GLU A 76 -12.75 -14.30 -1.54
N GLU A 77 -12.78 -15.63 -1.44
CA GLU A 77 -11.91 -16.37 -0.51
C GLU A 77 -10.44 -16.20 -0.86
N ASP A 78 -10.13 -16.15 -2.15
CA ASP A 78 -8.77 -15.88 -2.63
C ASP A 78 -8.34 -14.45 -2.31
N VAL A 79 -9.23 -13.46 -2.41
CA VAL A 79 -8.98 -12.09 -1.96
C VAL A 79 -8.59 -12.07 -0.47
N ASP A 80 -9.34 -12.78 0.36
CA ASP A 80 -9.06 -12.88 1.80
C ASP A 80 -7.73 -13.59 2.07
N ALA A 81 -7.41 -14.63 1.32
CA ALA A 81 -6.15 -15.38 1.44
C ALA A 81 -4.95 -14.50 1.10
N VAL A 82 -5.02 -13.72 0.02
CA VAL A 82 -3.95 -12.77 -0.35
C VAL A 82 -3.83 -11.66 0.70
N TYR A 83 -4.95 -11.13 1.17
CA TYR A 83 -4.96 -10.11 2.22
C TYR A 83 -4.32 -10.60 3.52
N ALA A 84 -4.60 -11.85 3.92
CA ALA A 84 -4.00 -12.47 5.10
C ALA A 84 -2.47 -12.57 5.00
N GLN A 85 -1.91 -12.65 3.80
CA GLN A 85 -0.46 -12.60 3.58
C GLN A 85 0.08 -11.16 3.51
N PHE A 86 -0.74 -10.23 3.02
CA PHE A 86 -0.34 -8.82 2.87
C PHE A 86 -0.03 -8.15 4.20
N GLU A 87 -0.89 -8.27 5.21
CA GLU A 87 -0.71 -7.58 6.50
C GLU A 87 0.60 -7.94 7.21
N PRO A 88 0.93 -9.23 7.44
CA PRO A 88 2.20 -9.59 8.07
C PRO A 88 3.41 -9.12 7.27
N LYS A 89 3.34 -9.18 5.94
CA LYS A 89 4.41 -8.71 5.06
C LYS A 89 4.61 -7.20 5.19
N LEU A 90 3.52 -6.44 5.20
CA LEU A 90 3.57 -4.99 5.40
C LEU A 90 4.23 -4.64 6.73
N PHE A 91 3.78 -5.24 7.83
CA PHE A 91 4.36 -4.99 9.16
C PHE A 91 5.84 -5.34 9.24
N SER A 92 6.28 -6.41 8.57
CA SER A 92 7.68 -6.83 8.58
C SER A 92 8.64 -5.88 7.88
N ILE A 93 8.13 -5.02 7.00
CA ILE A 93 8.96 -4.11 6.19
C ILE A 93 8.73 -2.62 6.47
N LEU A 94 7.74 -2.27 7.30
CA LEU A 94 7.41 -0.86 7.58
C LEU A 94 8.59 -0.04 8.08
N ASP A 95 9.40 -0.60 8.97
CA ASP A 95 10.57 0.09 9.54
C ASP A 95 11.57 0.55 8.48
N GLN A 96 11.67 -0.18 7.37
CA GLN A 96 12.58 0.15 6.27
C GLN A 96 12.16 1.41 5.51
N TYR A 97 10.88 1.82 5.64
CA TYR A 97 10.28 2.95 4.93
C TYR A 97 9.71 4.00 5.88
N ALA A 98 10.09 3.95 7.16
CA ALA A 98 9.59 4.87 8.18
C ALA A 98 10.33 6.21 8.25
N ALA A 99 11.41 6.38 7.49
CA ALA A 99 12.16 7.64 7.47
C ALA A 99 11.27 8.78 6.94
N PRO A 100 11.31 9.99 7.59
CA PRO A 100 10.56 11.13 7.12
C PRO A 100 10.98 11.55 5.71
N LYS A 101 10.02 11.98 4.91
CA LYS A 101 10.31 12.61 3.62
C LYS A 101 11.04 13.93 3.84
N PRO A 102 11.84 14.39 2.84
CA PRO A 102 12.50 15.69 2.92
C PRO A 102 11.51 16.79 3.31
N PHE A 103 11.92 17.64 4.26
CA PHE A 103 11.17 18.77 4.79
C PHE A 103 9.88 18.43 5.59
N ALA A 104 9.51 17.15 5.75
CA ALA A 104 8.30 16.79 6.51
C ALA A 104 8.38 17.25 7.97
N VAL A 105 9.50 16.98 8.65
CA VAL A 105 9.71 17.36 10.04
C VAL A 105 9.80 18.89 10.18
N GLU A 106 10.54 19.55 9.32
CA GLU A 106 10.71 21.02 9.31
C GLU A 106 9.39 21.73 9.04
N THR A 107 8.59 21.22 8.10
CA THR A 107 7.25 21.78 7.80
C THR A 107 6.32 21.65 9.00
N ALA A 108 6.30 20.49 9.65
CA ALA A 108 5.50 20.28 10.86
C ALA A 108 5.92 21.25 11.97
N ALA A 109 7.22 21.40 12.21
CA ALA A 109 7.75 22.33 13.20
C ALA A 109 7.33 23.78 12.89
N LYS A 110 7.43 24.18 11.62
CA LYS A 110 7.05 25.53 11.19
C LYS A 110 5.56 25.80 11.37
N LEU A 111 4.71 24.85 11.02
CA LEU A 111 3.26 24.98 11.24
C LEU A 111 2.92 25.13 12.73
N ARG A 112 3.59 24.39 13.61
CA ARG A 112 3.41 24.50 15.07
C ARG A 112 3.82 25.88 15.59
N GLU A 113 4.94 26.43 15.11
CA GLU A 113 5.35 27.80 15.44
C GLU A 113 4.32 28.85 15.02
N MET A 114 3.61 28.61 13.92
CA MET A 114 2.52 29.47 13.43
C MET A 114 1.21 29.30 14.21
N GLY A 115 1.17 28.42 15.20
CA GLY A 115 -0.05 28.14 15.98
C GLY A 115 -1.03 27.19 15.28
N VAL A 116 -0.63 26.55 14.19
CA VAL A 116 -1.46 25.57 13.47
C VAL A 116 -1.41 24.22 14.17
N LYS A 117 -2.57 23.62 14.40
CA LYS A 117 -2.67 22.27 14.98
C LYS A 117 -2.29 21.23 13.92
N ILE A 118 -1.62 20.17 14.35
CA ILE A 118 -1.18 19.10 13.47
C ILE A 118 -1.75 17.78 13.94
N GLY A 119 -2.29 17.00 13.00
CA GLY A 119 -2.75 15.64 13.21
C GLY A 119 -2.37 14.74 12.05
N SER A 120 -2.74 13.47 12.13
CA SER A 120 -2.52 12.50 11.07
C SER A 120 -3.74 11.61 10.87
N THR A 121 -3.85 11.06 9.67
CA THR A 121 -4.88 10.05 9.35
C THR A 121 -4.52 8.67 9.87
#